data_1b8b4c2fb79268f6cc48543688963a37
#
_entry.id   1b8b4c2fb79268f6cc48543688963a37
#
_cell.length_a   1.000
_cell.length_b   1.000
_cell.length_c   1.000
_cell.angle_alpha   90.00
_cell.angle_beta   90.00
_cell.angle_gamma   90.00
#
_symmetry.space_group_name_H-M   'P 1'
#
loop_
_entity.id
_entity.type
_entity.pdbx_description
1 polymer ?
#
loop_
_entity_poly.entity_id
_entity_poly.type
_entity_poly.pdbx_seq_one_letter_code
_entity_poly.pdbx_strand_id
1 'polypeptide(L)' 'MTGDMEWSEKKVLVVGTGVSGIAATDLLVEVGANVVLFDGNKELVPEEIRGKLKNTKGVEIVLGELPKECID' A
#
# COMPACT_ATOMS: atom_id res chain seq x y z
N MET A 1 1.42 -24.32 1.77
CA MET A 1 1.47 -23.50 1.46
C MET A 1 2.19 -23.32 0.75
N THR A 2 2.26 -22.80 0.30
CA THR A 2 2.88 -22.71 -0.60
C THR A 2 3.91 -21.93 -0.27
N GLY A 3 4.85 -22.33 0.17
CA GLY A 3 6.01 -21.64 0.38
C GLY A 3 6.57 -20.99 -0.80
N ASP A 4 5.98 -21.25 -1.92
CA ASP A 4 6.52 -20.63 -3.10
C ASP A 4 5.95 -19.26 -3.33
N MET A 5 5.12 -18.75 -2.49
CA MET A 5 4.63 -17.42 -2.66
C MET A 5 5.64 -16.45 -2.10
N GLU A 6 6.18 -15.58 -2.94
CA GLU A 6 7.15 -14.60 -2.49
C GLU A 6 6.50 -13.24 -2.44
N TRP A 7 6.26 -12.76 -1.25
CA TRP A 7 5.58 -11.49 -1.09
C TRP A 7 6.39 -10.32 -1.65
N SER A 8 7.70 -10.44 -1.67
CA SER A 8 8.54 -9.37 -2.20
C SER A 8 8.32 -9.17 -3.70
N GLU A 9 7.77 -10.16 -4.39
CA GLU A 9 7.49 -10.03 -5.80
C GLU A 9 6.02 -9.72 -6.06
N LYS A 10 5.21 -9.64 -5.01
CA LYS A 10 3.80 -9.37 -5.19
C LYS A 10 3.52 -7.90 -4.95
N LYS A 11 2.62 -7.36 -5.75
CA LYS A 11 2.16 -6.01 -5.54
C LYS A 11 0.73 -6.12 -5.01
N VAL A 12 0.51 -5.62 -3.82
CA VAL A 12 -0.77 -5.74 -3.14
C VAL A 12 -1.44 -4.37 -3.11
N LEU A 13 -2.68 -4.32 -3.54
CA LEU A 13 -3.44 -3.08 -3.52
C LEU A 13 -4.23 -2.98 -2.22
N VAL A 14 -3.99 -1.91 -1.47
CA VAL A 14 -4.76 -1.63 -0.26
C VAL A 14 -5.58 -0.39 -0.53
N VAL A 15 -6.89 -0.49 -0.38
CA VAL A 15 -7.80 0.62 -0.65
C VAL A 15 -8.21 1.25 0.66
N GLY A 16 -7.97 2.56 0.78
CA GLY A 16 -8.29 3.30 1.98
C GLY A 16 -7.08 3.59 2.83
N THR A 17 -6.96 4.84 3.28
CA THR A 17 -5.84 5.25 4.10
C THR A 17 -6.24 5.49 5.55
N GLY A 18 -7.37 4.94 5.97
CA GLY A 18 -7.78 5.01 7.36
C GLY A 18 -6.96 4.05 8.22
N VAL A 19 -7.39 3.90 9.47
CA VAL A 19 -6.63 3.11 10.43
C VAL A 19 -6.42 1.68 9.92
N SER A 20 -7.46 1.08 9.36
CA SER A 20 -7.34 -0.30 8.87
C SER A 20 -6.39 -0.40 7.69
N GLY A 21 -6.45 0.56 6.77
CA GLY A 21 -5.56 0.54 5.61
C GLY A 21 -4.11 0.73 6.00
N ILE A 22 -3.86 1.63 6.94
CA ILE A 22 -2.51 1.87 7.43
C ILE A 22 -1.98 0.63 8.13
N ALA A 23 -2.80 -0.01 8.97
CA ALA A 23 -2.37 -1.20 9.70
C ALA A 23 -2.09 -2.35 8.73
N ALA A 24 -2.93 -2.52 7.71
CA ALA A 24 -2.71 -3.57 6.72
C ALA A 24 -1.44 -3.32 5.94
N THR A 25 -1.18 -2.06 5.59
CA THR A 25 0.03 -1.70 4.85
C THR A 25 1.27 -2.00 5.69
N ASP A 26 1.24 -1.61 6.97
CA ASP A 26 2.37 -1.88 7.85
C ASP A 26 2.67 -3.38 7.92
N LEU A 27 1.63 -4.19 8.03
CA LEU A 27 1.80 -5.62 8.11
C LEU A 27 2.37 -6.19 6.83
N LEU A 28 1.87 -5.72 5.68
CA LEU A 28 2.35 -6.20 4.40
C LEU A 28 3.80 -5.82 4.16
N VAL A 29 4.18 -4.61 4.55
CA VAL A 29 5.57 -4.19 4.43
C VAL A 29 6.47 -5.07 5.30
N GLU A 30 5.97 -5.46 6.46
CA GLU A 30 6.75 -6.27 7.37
C GLU A 30 7.06 -7.64 6.77
N VAL A 31 6.17 -8.18 5.96
CA VAL A 31 6.43 -9.46 5.31
C VAL A 31 7.09 -9.30 3.93
N GLY A 32 7.47 -8.09 3.58
CA GLY A 32 8.25 -7.87 2.36
C GLY A 32 7.44 -7.63 1.11
N ALA A 33 6.14 -7.40 1.22
CA ALA A 33 5.30 -7.15 0.06
C ALA A 33 5.50 -5.73 -0.46
N ASN A 34 5.29 -5.55 -1.75
CA ASN A 34 5.18 -4.23 -2.34
C ASN A 34 3.72 -3.82 -2.28
N VAL A 35 3.44 -2.63 -1.80
CA VAL A 35 2.07 -2.19 -1.54
C VAL A 35 1.75 -0.95 -2.35
N VAL A 36 0.58 -0.96 -2.99
CA VAL A 36 0.00 0.25 -3.54
C VAL A 36 -1.13 0.64 -2.61
N LEU A 37 -0.96 1.74 -1.91
CA LEU A 37 -1.96 2.23 -0.97
C LEU A 37 -2.77 3.31 -1.66
N PHE A 38 -4.03 3.03 -1.92
CA PHE A 38 -4.88 3.91 -2.70
C PHE A 38 -5.99 4.50 -1.86
N ASP A 39 -6.30 5.74 -2.10
CA ASP A 39 -7.48 6.38 -1.52
C ASP A 39 -8.08 7.30 -2.56
N GLY A 40 -9.39 7.26 -2.72
CA GLY A 40 -10.08 8.08 -3.69
C GLY A 40 -10.12 9.56 -3.35
N ASN A 41 -9.70 9.95 -2.15
CA ASN A 41 -9.72 11.34 -1.73
C ASN A 41 -8.44 12.03 -2.17
N LYS A 42 -8.52 12.81 -3.25
CA LYS A 42 -7.35 13.45 -3.79
C LYS A 42 -6.90 14.67 -2.99
N GLU A 43 -7.66 15.02 -1.96
CA GLU A 43 -7.24 16.13 -1.10
C GLU A 43 -6.28 15.67 -0.01
N LEU A 44 -6.08 14.37 0.14
CA LEU A 44 -5.13 13.87 1.10
C LEU A 44 -3.71 14.20 0.67
N VAL A 45 -2.82 14.34 1.64
CA VAL A 45 -1.42 14.64 1.38
C VAL A 45 -0.61 13.36 1.55
N PRO A 46 0.09 12.90 0.50
CA PRO A 46 0.84 11.65 0.59
C PRO A 46 1.86 11.62 1.73
N GLU A 47 2.47 12.76 2.02
CA GLU A 47 3.47 12.81 3.07
C GLU A 47 2.87 12.56 4.44
N GLU A 48 1.63 13.00 4.64
CA GLU A 48 0.97 12.73 5.91
C GLU A 48 0.67 11.25 6.05
N ILE A 49 0.30 10.61 4.95
CA ILE A 49 0.02 9.19 4.97
C ILE A 49 1.29 8.42 5.27
N ARG A 50 2.40 8.81 4.64
CA ARG A 50 3.68 8.16 4.91
C ARG A 50 4.09 8.30 6.36
N GLY A 51 3.76 9.42 6.97
CA GLY A 51 4.09 9.64 8.37
C GLY A 51 3.33 8.73 9.31
N LYS A 52 2.21 8.17 8.85
CA LYS A 52 1.45 7.24 9.68
C LYS A 52 1.98 5.82 9.57
N LEU A 53 2.79 5.54 8.57
CA LEU A 53 3.33 4.20 8.36
C LEU A 53 4.62 4.04 9.14
N LYS A 54 4.84 2.85 9.67
CA LYS A 54 6.08 2.56 10.38
C LYS A 54 7.24 2.43 9.42
N ASN A 55 6.97 1.97 8.21
CA ASN A 55 8.00 1.77 7.20
C ASN A 55 7.36 1.96 5.85
N THR A 56 7.98 2.77 4.99
CA THR A 56 7.42 3.05 3.67
C THR A 56 8.15 2.31 2.56
N LYS A 57 9.03 1.39 2.89
CA LYS A 57 9.78 0.67 1.88
C LYS A 57 8.82 -0.17 1.03
N GLY A 58 8.86 0.04 -0.27
CA GLY A 58 7.98 -0.68 -1.17
C GLY A 58 6.54 -0.21 -1.20
N VAL A 59 6.26 0.94 -0.61
CA VAL A 59 4.90 1.47 -0.57
C VAL A 59 4.78 2.60 -1.58
N GLU A 60 3.77 2.48 -2.45
CA GLU A 60 3.42 3.53 -3.39
C GLU A 60 2.05 4.06 -2.99
N ILE A 61 1.93 5.37 -2.86
CA ILE A 61 0.68 5.99 -2.46
C ILE A 61 0.04 6.64 -3.67
N VAL A 62 -1.20 6.27 -3.96
CA VAL A 62 -1.94 6.78 -5.09
C VAL A 62 -3.23 7.38 -4.56
N LEU A 63 -3.48 8.64 -4.87
CA LEU A 63 -4.65 9.35 -4.36
C LEU A 63 -5.50 9.82 -5.54
N GLY A 64 -6.80 9.75 -5.36
CA GLY A 64 -7.77 10.24 -6.33
C GLY A 64 -8.17 9.19 -7.33
N GLU A 65 -7.32 8.93 -8.29
CA GLU A 65 -7.67 8.00 -9.37
C GLU A 65 -6.57 6.96 -9.50
N LEU A 66 -6.97 5.71 -9.60
CA LEU A 66 -6.01 4.61 -9.68
C LEU A 66 -5.57 4.42 -11.13
N PRO A 67 -4.28 4.51 -11.42
CA PRO A 67 -3.81 4.28 -12.78
C PRO A 67 -4.06 2.85 -13.22
N LYS A 68 -4.28 2.67 -14.51
CA LYS A 68 -4.57 1.34 -15.03
C LYS A 68 -3.42 0.38 -14.81
N GLU A 69 -2.21 0.88 -14.83
CA GLU A 69 -1.07 -0.02 -14.66
C GLU A 69 -0.94 -0.54 -13.25
N CYS A 70 -1.70 -0.02 -12.31
CA CYS A 70 -1.71 -0.56 -10.96
C CYS A 70 -2.72 -1.68 -10.80
N ILE A 71 -3.59 -1.86 -11.80
CA ILE A 71 -4.60 -2.91 -11.77
C ILE A 71 -4.25 -3.90 -12.83
N ASP A 72 -3.92 -5.08 -12.47
CA ASP A 72 -3.57 -6.00 -13.50
C ASP A 72 -4.42 -7.18 -13.53
#